data_dd0d4dd5a30da2195bacf7531d7ebcd8
#
_entry.id   dd0d4dd5a30da2195bacf7531d7ebcd8
#
_cell.length_a   1.000
_cell.length_b   1.000
_cell.length_c   1.000
_cell.angle_alpha   90.00
_cell.angle_beta   90.00
_cell.angle_gamma   90.00
#
_symmetry.space_group_name_H-M   'P 1'
#
loop_
_entity.id
_entity.type
_entity.pdbx_description
1 polymer ?
#
loop_
_entity_poly.entity_id
_entity_poly.type
_entity_poly.pdbx_seq_one_letter_code
_entity_poly.pdbx_strand_id
1 'polypeptide(L)'
;LGACAIFLYVGAEVAIGTQMALFLNSENTWGISLQKAGTLVSFYWGGAFVGRLIGSGLLYFVKANRLLALFTAITCAMCLYVFAVGGVTAGYVALAIGLFNSIMFPVIFTLTLERSSASEEATSALLCTGIVGGAAIPFAVGLLSGETSYTFAFIIPCVCYALLCLFAFSAGRAQTVRAAEAASAH
;
A
#
# COMPACT_ATOMS: atom_id res chain seq x y z
N LEU A 1 -9.24 -9.37 10.10
CA LEU A 1 -8.62 -8.06 9.87
C LEU A 1 -7.44 -8.14 8.91
N GLY A 2 -6.47 -9.08 9.08
CA GLY A 2 -5.29 -9.19 8.22
C GLY A 2 -5.60 -9.38 6.72
N ALA A 3 -6.55 -10.27 6.37
CA ALA A 3 -6.96 -10.46 4.98
C ALA A 3 -7.58 -9.19 4.36
N CYS A 4 -8.37 -8.44 5.14
CA CYS A 4 -8.86 -7.13 4.71
C CYS A 4 -7.72 -6.12 4.52
N ALA A 5 -6.70 -6.16 5.38
CA ALA A 5 -5.53 -5.30 5.22
C ALA A 5 -4.73 -5.65 3.96
N ILE A 6 -4.54 -6.94 3.64
CA ILE A 6 -3.93 -7.36 2.37
C ILE A 6 -4.77 -6.89 1.17
N PHE A 7 -6.10 -7.05 1.25
CA PHE A 7 -7.03 -6.60 0.20
C PHE A 7 -6.86 -5.10 -0.09
N LEU A 8 -6.89 -4.28 0.96
CA LEU A 8 -6.76 -2.83 0.83
C LEU A 8 -5.37 -2.43 0.32
N TYR A 9 -4.32 -3.06 0.85
CA TYR A 9 -2.94 -2.74 0.46
C TYR A 9 -2.68 -3.10 -1.00
N VAL A 10 -2.89 -4.36 -1.39
CA VAL A 10 -2.64 -4.83 -2.76
C VAL A 10 -3.50 -4.06 -3.75
N GLY A 11 -4.75 -3.80 -3.36
CA GLY A 11 -5.66 -3.01 -4.18
C GLY A 11 -5.17 -1.59 -4.41
N ALA A 12 -4.74 -0.88 -3.37
CA ALA A 12 -4.24 0.49 -3.49
C ALA A 12 -2.92 0.56 -4.28
N GLU A 13 -1.98 -0.35 -3.99
CA GLU A 13 -0.69 -0.44 -4.69
C GLU A 13 -0.87 -0.67 -6.19
N VAL A 14 -1.67 -1.67 -6.57
CA VAL A 14 -1.93 -2.02 -7.97
C VAL A 14 -2.74 -0.91 -8.66
N ALA A 15 -3.71 -0.30 -7.98
CA ALA A 15 -4.48 0.80 -8.54
C ALA A 15 -3.59 1.99 -8.91
N ILE A 16 -2.71 2.42 -8.02
CA ILE A 16 -1.77 3.51 -8.30
C ILE A 16 -0.83 3.13 -9.44
N GLY A 17 -0.24 1.93 -9.40
CA GLY A 17 0.71 1.48 -10.42
C GLY A 17 0.10 1.36 -11.81
N THR A 18 -1.11 0.83 -11.93
CA THR A 18 -1.79 0.62 -13.22
C THR A 18 -2.36 1.91 -13.81
N GLN A 19 -2.84 2.83 -12.97
CA GLN A 19 -3.38 4.12 -13.41
C GLN A 19 -2.30 5.20 -13.61
N MET A 20 -1.07 4.95 -13.15
CA MET A 20 0.00 5.93 -13.16
C MET A 20 0.30 6.51 -14.55
N ALA A 21 0.34 5.67 -15.58
CA ALA A 21 0.63 6.13 -16.94
C ALA A 21 -0.47 7.08 -17.45
N LEU A 22 -1.73 6.77 -17.19
CA LEU A 22 -2.87 7.60 -17.56
C LEU A 22 -2.90 8.91 -16.76
N PHE A 23 -2.57 8.84 -15.47
CA PHE A 23 -2.47 10.00 -14.60
C PHE A 23 -1.39 10.98 -15.09
N LEU A 24 -0.18 10.49 -15.43
CA LEU A 24 0.91 11.32 -15.95
C LEU A 24 0.63 11.84 -17.37
N ASN A 25 -0.14 11.11 -18.19
CA ASN A 25 -0.55 11.53 -19.52
C ASN A 25 -1.61 12.63 -19.47
N SER A 26 -2.38 12.74 -18.37
CA SER A 26 -3.44 13.75 -18.26
C SER A 26 -2.89 15.17 -18.33
N GLU A 27 -3.61 16.07 -19.00
CA GLU A 27 -3.24 17.49 -19.15
C GLU A 27 -3.10 18.22 -17.81
N ASN A 28 -3.86 17.79 -16.80
CA ASN A 28 -3.81 18.35 -15.45
C ASN A 28 -2.59 17.92 -14.64
N THR A 29 -1.76 16.99 -15.16
CA THR A 29 -0.54 16.53 -14.51
C THR A 29 0.67 16.92 -15.33
N TRP A 30 1.08 16.10 -16.31
CA TRP A 30 2.25 16.39 -17.15
C TRP A 30 1.93 16.52 -18.63
N GLY A 31 0.79 16.05 -19.11
CA GLY A 31 0.38 16.09 -20.52
C GLY A 31 1.35 15.39 -21.49
N ILE A 32 2.17 14.44 -20.99
CA ILE A 32 3.18 13.74 -21.80
C ILE A 32 2.54 12.56 -22.54
N SER A 33 3.18 12.12 -23.63
CA SER A 33 2.69 10.97 -24.39
C SER A 33 2.58 9.72 -23.51
N LEU A 34 1.57 8.89 -23.75
CA LEU A 34 1.30 7.67 -22.98
C LEU A 34 2.51 6.72 -22.98
N GLN A 35 3.25 6.65 -24.09
CA GLN A 35 4.46 5.84 -24.17
C GLN A 35 5.53 6.33 -23.18
N LYS A 36 5.77 7.65 -23.11
CA LYS A 36 6.71 8.25 -22.16
C LYS A 36 6.23 8.10 -20.72
N ALA A 37 4.95 8.31 -20.48
CA ALA A 37 4.33 8.09 -19.17
C ALA A 37 4.50 6.63 -18.72
N GLY A 38 4.24 5.65 -19.60
CA GLY A 38 4.46 4.24 -19.32
C GLY A 38 5.90 3.90 -18.93
N THR A 39 6.88 4.52 -19.60
CA THR A 39 8.30 4.35 -19.23
C THR A 39 8.57 4.88 -17.81
N LEU A 40 7.95 5.98 -17.43
CA LEU A 40 8.13 6.58 -16.10
C LEU A 40 7.47 5.76 -14.97
N VAL A 41 6.50 4.91 -15.26
CA VAL A 41 5.94 3.95 -14.28
C VAL A 41 7.02 3.03 -13.71
N SER A 42 8.10 2.77 -14.45
CA SER A 42 9.24 2.00 -13.93
C SER A 42 9.91 2.66 -12.72
N PHE A 43 9.81 3.98 -12.55
CA PHE A 43 10.29 4.66 -11.34
C PHE A 43 9.41 4.36 -10.12
N TYR A 44 8.10 4.17 -10.28
CA TYR A 44 7.22 3.73 -9.21
C TYR A 44 7.63 2.33 -8.71
N TRP A 45 7.78 1.37 -9.62
CA TRP A 45 8.19 0.01 -9.28
C TRP A 45 9.65 -0.09 -8.85
N GLY A 46 10.53 0.71 -9.46
CA GLY A 46 11.93 0.86 -9.03
C GLY A 46 12.04 1.45 -7.63
N GLY A 47 11.21 2.45 -7.32
CA GLY A 47 11.06 2.98 -5.96
C GLY A 47 10.63 1.92 -4.96
N ALA A 48 9.68 1.06 -5.33
CA ALA A 48 9.27 -0.07 -4.48
C ALA A 48 10.42 -1.07 -4.25
N PHE A 49 11.25 -1.33 -5.24
CA PHE A 49 12.44 -2.17 -5.08
C PHE A 49 13.45 -1.55 -4.10
N VAL A 50 13.83 -0.29 -4.31
CA VAL A 50 14.77 0.43 -3.44
C VAL A 50 14.20 0.56 -2.02
N GLY A 51 12.93 0.90 -1.89
CA GLY A 51 12.23 0.99 -0.61
C GLY A 51 12.22 -0.33 0.15
N ARG A 52 12.18 -1.48 -0.55
CA ARG A 52 12.25 -2.81 0.08
C ARG A 52 13.62 -3.06 0.72
N LEU A 53 14.70 -2.64 0.07
CA LEU A 53 16.05 -2.73 0.63
C LEU A 53 16.20 -1.84 1.87
N ILE A 54 15.77 -0.58 1.77
CA ILE A 54 15.81 0.37 2.88
C ILE A 54 14.88 -0.11 4.02
N GLY A 55 13.66 -0.48 3.70
CA GLY A 55 12.65 -0.88 4.67
C GLY A 55 13.01 -2.16 5.42
N SER A 56 13.64 -3.13 4.76
CA SER A 56 14.14 -4.34 5.43
C SER A 56 15.27 -4.00 6.42
N GLY A 57 16.14 -3.06 6.09
CA GLY A 57 17.14 -2.54 7.01
C GLY A 57 16.52 -1.81 8.21
N LEU A 58 15.48 -1.01 7.98
CA LEU A 58 14.77 -0.29 9.04
C LEU A 58 14.05 -1.24 10.02
N LEU A 59 13.54 -2.37 9.53
CA LEU A 59 12.89 -3.39 10.38
C LEU A 59 13.84 -4.00 11.42
N TYR A 60 15.15 -3.89 11.23
CA TYR A 60 16.13 -4.31 12.23
C TYR A 60 16.12 -3.38 13.47
N PHE A 61 15.84 -2.10 13.28
CA PHE A 61 15.88 -1.09 14.34
C PHE A 61 14.49 -0.67 14.85
N VAL A 62 13.47 -0.83 14.04
CA VAL A 62 12.11 -0.31 14.30
C VAL A 62 11.11 -1.46 14.33
N LYS A 63 10.21 -1.47 15.32
CA LYS A 63 9.13 -2.47 15.41
C LYS A 63 8.25 -2.43 14.14
N ALA A 64 7.95 -3.60 13.60
CA ALA A 64 7.22 -3.75 12.33
C ALA A 64 5.89 -2.98 12.28
N ASN A 65 5.10 -3.02 13.36
CA ASN A 65 3.83 -2.29 13.42
C ASN A 65 4.00 -0.76 13.41
N ARG A 66 5.09 -0.23 14.02
CA ARG A 66 5.37 1.22 14.00
C ARG A 66 5.85 1.67 12.63
N LEU A 67 6.70 0.87 11.99
CA LEU A 67 7.18 1.16 10.64
C LEU A 67 6.03 1.10 9.64
N LEU A 68 5.15 0.11 9.75
CA LEU A 68 3.93 0.03 8.94
C LEU A 68 3.03 1.27 9.14
N ALA A 69 2.79 1.67 10.40
CA ALA A 69 1.99 2.86 10.69
C ALA A 69 2.60 4.13 10.08
N LEU A 70 3.92 4.29 10.19
CA LEU A 70 4.63 5.43 9.61
C LEU A 70 4.50 5.46 8.08
N PHE A 71 4.78 4.33 7.42
CA PHE A 71 4.74 4.26 5.97
C PHE A 71 3.32 4.44 5.42
N THR A 72 2.31 3.82 6.04
CA THR A 72 0.92 4.01 5.63
C THR A 72 0.43 5.44 5.87
N ALA A 73 0.86 6.10 6.95
CA ALA A 73 0.54 7.50 7.21
C ALA A 73 1.18 8.44 6.17
N ILE A 74 2.46 8.23 5.83
CA ILE A 74 3.14 9.00 4.79
C ILE A 74 2.45 8.80 3.45
N THR A 75 2.16 7.55 3.05
CA THR A 75 1.50 7.25 1.78
C THR A 75 0.09 7.82 1.71
N CYS A 76 -0.65 7.77 2.82
CA CYS A 76 -1.97 8.42 2.94
C CYS A 76 -1.86 9.94 2.71
N ALA A 77 -0.89 10.60 3.35
CA ALA A 77 -0.63 12.04 3.17
C ALA A 77 -0.23 12.37 1.73
N MET A 78 0.59 11.51 1.08
CA MET A 78 0.96 11.67 -0.33
C MET A 78 -0.25 11.52 -1.26
N CYS A 79 -1.11 10.53 -1.05
CA CYS A 79 -2.36 10.38 -1.81
C CYS A 79 -3.28 11.58 -1.61
N LEU A 80 -3.41 12.07 -0.37
CA LEU A 80 -4.19 13.27 -0.06
C LEU A 80 -3.63 14.51 -0.76
N TYR A 81 -2.30 14.65 -0.82
CA TYR A 81 -1.63 15.73 -1.54
C TYR A 81 -1.96 15.66 -3.04
N VAL A 82 -1.83 14.49 -3.66
CA VAL A 82 -2.19 14.29 -5.09
C VAL A 82 -3.65 14.65 -5.34
N PHE A 83 -4.54 14.19 -4.47
CA PHE A 83 -5.97 14.48 -4.54
C PHE A 83 -6.28 15.99 -4.43
N ALA A 84 -5.64 16.68 -3.47
CA ALA A 84 -5.99 18.07 -3.13
C ALA A 84 -5.30 19.11 -4.00
N VAL A 85 -4.05 18.85 -4.42
CA VAL A 85 -3.22 19.84 -5.13
C VAL A 85 -3.19 19.59 -6.63
N GLY A 86 -3.04 18.33 -7.06
CA GLY A 86 -2.89 18.01 -8.49
C GLY A 86 -1.63 18.62 -9.11
N GLY A 87 -1.64 18.77 -10.42
CA GLY A 87 -0.58 19.47 -11.17
C GLY A 87 0.73 18.69 -11.27
N VAL A 88 1.78 19.40 -11.71
CA VAL A 88 3.09 18.80 -12.01
C VAL A 88 3.74 18.13 -10.79
N THR A 89 3.64 18.76 -9.62
CA THR A 89 4.21 18.22 -8.37
C THR A 89 3.53 16.93 -7.92
N ALA A 90 2.22 16.80 -8.18
CA ALA A 90 1.48 15.59 -7.87
C ALA A 90 2.01 14.36 -8.64
N GLY A 91 2.49 14.54 -9.86
CA GLY A 91 3.13 13.47 -10.64
C GLY A 91 4.37 12.90 -9.96
N TYR A 92 5.25 13.76 -9.45
CA TYR A 92 6.45 13.34 -8.70
C TYR A 92 6.09 12.66 -7.38
N VAL A 93 5.13 13.22 -6.64
CA VAL A 93 4.66 12.65 -5.38
C VAL A 93 4.04 11.27 -5.61
N ALA A 94 3.22 11.11 -6.64
CA ALA A 94 2.60 9.82 -6.98
C ALA A 94 3.63 8.74 -7.31
N LEU A 95 4.68 9.08 -8.09
CA LEU A 95 5.78 8.16 -8.38
C LEU A 95 6.55 7.76 -7.11
N ALA A 96 6.76 8.69 -6.19
CA ALA A 96 7.48 8.44 -4.95
C ALA A 96 6.69 7.54 -3.96
N ILE A 97 5.37 7.38 -4.12
CA ILE A 97 4.55 6.45 -3.31
C ILE A 97 5.12 5.03 -3.37
N GLY A 98 5.64 4.60 -4.53
CA GLY A 98 6.24 3.28 -4.68
C GLY A 98 7.30 2.96 -3.63
N LEU A 99 8.12 3.95 -3.26
CA LEU A 99 9.17 3.78 -2.25
C LEU A 99 8.61 3.31 -0.89
N PHE A 100 7.47 3.86 -0.48
CA PHE A 100 6.86 3.56 0.83
C PHE A 100 5.99 2.30 0.80
N ASN A 101 5.47 1.91 -0.37
CA ASN A 101 4.67 0.68 -0.51
C ASN A 101 5.47 -0.60 -0.25
N SER A 102 6.75 -0.57 -0.44
CA SER A 102 7.67 -1.68 -0.62
C SER A 102 7.62 -2.80 0.42
N ILE A 103 7.48 -2.45 1.71
CA ILE A 103 7.52 -3.42 2.83
C ILE A 103 6.15 -3.72 3.41
N MET A 104 5.10 -3.04 2.98
CA MET A 104 3.78 -3.15 3.63
C MET A 104 3.22 -4.56 3.52
N PHE A 105 3.31 -5.21 2.35
CA PHE A 105 2.80 -6.58 2.17
C PHE A 105 3.42 -7.58 3.15
N PRO A 106 4.76 -7.78 3.17
CA PRO A 106 5.36 -8.74 4.08
C PRO A 106 5.12 -8.39 5.55
N VAL A 107 5.09 -7.11 5.90
CA VAL A 107 4.84 -6.69 7.28
C VAL A 107 3.39 -6.98 7.70
N ILE A 108 2.38 -6.68 6.87
CA ILE A 108 0.98 -7.01 7.16
C ILE A 108 0.82 -8.54 7.31
N PHE A 109 1.45 -9.29 6.41
CA PHE A 109 1.41 -10.75 6.40
C PHE A 109 1.99 -11.31 7.71
N THR A 110 3.22 -10.93 8.07
CA THR A 110 3.90 -11.39 9.29
C THR A 110 3.15 -10.98 10.54
N LEU A 111 2.74 -9.71 10.65
CA LEU A 111 1.97 -9.22 11.79
C LEU A 111 0.67 -9.99 12.00
N THR A 112 0.04 -10.46 10.92
CA THR A 112 -1.19 -11.25 11.01
C THR A 112 -0.90 -12.68 11.44
N LEU A 113 0.15 -13.30 10.89
CA LEU A 113 0.56 -14.65 11.28
C LEU A 113 0.91 -14.72 12.77
N GLU A 114 1.70 -13.80 13.28
CA GLU A 114 2.12 -13.75 14.70
C GLU A 114 0.94 -13.62 15.68
N ARG A 115 -0.18 -13.07 15.23
CA ARG A 115 -1.36 -12.76 16.07
C ARG A 115 -2.55 -13.68 15.81
N SER A 116 -2.41 -14.62 14.90
CA SER A 116 -3.44 -15.61 14.59
C SER A 116 -3.36 -16.79 15.54
N SER A 117 -4.49 -17.20 16.07
CA SER A 117 -4.64 -18.45 16.81
C SER A 117 -4.90 -19.66 15.89
N ALA A 118 -5.13 -19.46 14.61
CA ALA A 118 -5.27 -20.51 13.61
C ALA A 118 -3.90 -21.01 13.14
N SER A 119 -3.87 -22.16 12.46
CA SER A 119 -2.63 -22.69 11.87
C SER A 119 -2.03 -21.71 10.84
N GLU A 120 -0.71 -21.83 10.58
CA GLU A 120 -0.01 -20.98 9.60
C GLU A 120 -0.57 -21.17 8.20
N GLU A 121 -0.88 -22.41 7.85
CA GLU A 121 -1.43 -22.76 6.54
C GLU A 121 -2.81 -22.12 6.34
N ALA A 122 -3.71 -22.23 7.31
CA ALA A 122 -5.03 -21.64 7.23
C ALA A 122 -4.98 -20.11 7.20
N THR A 123 -4.12 -19.51 8.04
CA THR A 123 -3.94 -18.05 8.06
C THR A 123 -3.35 -17.55 6.76
N SER A 124 -2.31 -18.22 6.23
CA SER A 124 -1.68 -17.84 4.96
C SER A 124 -2.65 -18.00 3.78
N ALA A 125 -3.43 -19.09 3.74
CA ALA A 125 -4.45 -19.29 2.73
C ALA A 125 -5.48 -18.13 2.72
N LEU A 126 -5.96 -17.74 3.91
CA LEU A 126 -6.89 -16.62 4.05
C LEU A 126 -6.26 -15.29 3.64
N LEU A 127 -4.99 -15.04 3.97
CA LEU A 127 -4.28 -13.83 3.54
C LEU A 127 -4.11 -13.78 2.03
N CYS A 128 -3.82 -14.91 1.39
CA CYS A 128 -3.71 -14.99 -0.07
C CYS A 128 -5.04 -14.66 -0.77
N THR A 129 -6.19 -14.99 -0.20
CA THR A 129 -7.48 -14.57 -0.78
C THR A 129 -7.63 -13.04 -0.80
N GLY A 130 -7.00 -12.33 0.13
CA GLY A 130 -6.99 -10.87 0.16
C GLY A 130 -6.34 -10.22 -1.07
N ILE A 131 -5.48 -10.94 -1.80
CA ILE A 131 -4.81 -10.43 -3.02
C ILE A 131 -5.82 -10.06 -4.12
N VAL A 132 -7.04 -10.60 -4.07
CA VAL A 132 -8.13 -10.23 -4.99
C VAL A 132 -8.45 -8.72 -4.95
N GLY A 133 -8.05 -8.01 -3.90
CA GLY A 133 -8.10 -6.54 -3.82
C GLY A 133 -7.38 -5.86 -4.98
N GLY A 134 -6.31 -6.50 -5.52
CA GLY A 134 -5.58 -6.05 -6.69
C GLY A 134 -6.38 -6.06 -8.02
N ALA A 135 -7.56 -6.67 -8.03
CA ALA A 135 -8.51 -6.55 -9.13
C ALA A 135 -9.66 -5.58 -8.78
N ALA A 136 -10.22 -5.70 -7.58
CA ALA A 136 -11.40 -4.95 -7.18
C ALA A 136 -11.14 -3.43 -7.04
N ILE A 137 -10.07 -3.04 -6.37
CA ILE A 137 -9.78 -1.61 -6.12
C ILE A 137 -9.33 -0.87 -7.38
N PRO A 138 -8.42 -1.41 -8.23
CA PRO A 138 -8.10 -0.76 -9.51
C PRO A 138 -9.32 -0.58 -10.41
N PHE A 139 -10.24 -1.54 -10.42
CA PHE A 139 -11.51 -1.40 -11.14
C PHE A 139 -12.33 -0.22 -10.61
N ALA A 140 -12.50 -0.10 -9.29
CA ALA A 140 -13.20 1.02 -8.67
C ALA A 140 -12.52 2.37 -8.96
N VAL A 141 -11.18 2.41 -8.89
CA VAL A 141 -10.38 3.62 -9.22
C VAL A 141 -10.55 3.97 -10.70
N GLY A 142 -10.55 2.97 -11.59
CA GLY A 142 -10.78 3.16 -13.02
C GLY A 142 -12.16 3.76 -13.33
N LEU A 143 -13.22 3.24 -12.71
CA LEU A 143 -14.56 3.79 -12.83
C LEU A 143 -14.61 5.26 -12.36
N LEU A 144 -14.09 5.52 -11.17
CA LEU A 144 -14.13 6.87 -10.59
C LEU A 144 -13.28 7.86 -11.41
N SER A 145 -12.13 7.45 -11.93
CA SER A 145 -11.30 8.31 -12.78
C SER A 145 -11.95 8.63 -14.13
N GLY A 146 -12.74 7.72 -14.67
CA GLY A 146 -13.50 7.92 -15.90
C GLY A 146 -14.64 8.92 -15.74
N GLU A 147 -15.29 8.90 -14.58
CA GLU A 147 -16.41 9.82 -14.27
C GLU A 147 -15.95 11.20 -13.77
N THR A 148 -14.73 11.29 -13.23
CA THR A 148 -14.22 12.52 -12.59
C THR A 148 -12.86 12.95 -13.17
N SER A 149 -11.79 12.56 -12.49
CA SER A 149 -10.40 12.76 -12.93
C SER A 149 -9.47 11.75 -12.26
N TYR A 150 -8.31 11.51 -12.89
CA TYR A 150 -7.28 10.66 -12.28
C TYR A 150 -6.79 11.20 -10.94
N THR A 151 -6.71 12.53 -10.79
CA THR A 151 -6.33 13.20 -9.54
C THR A 151 -7.36 12.93 -8.44
N PHE A 152 -8.66 13.06 -8.76
CA PHE A 152 -9.74 12.82 -7.80
C PHE A 152 -9.80 11.35 -7.37
N ALA A 153 -9.51 10.42 -8.27
CA ALA A 153 -9.54 8.99 -7.99
C ALA A 153 -8.52 8.53 -6.93
N PHE A 154 -7.49 9.35 -6.61
CA PHE A 154 -6.56 9.09 -5.51
C PHE A 154 -7.23 9.08 -4.12
N ILE A 155 -8.49 9.53 -4.01
CA ILE A 155 -9.25 9.42 -2.75
C ILE A 155 -9.43 7.95 -2.32
N ILE A 156 -9.59 7.00 -3.28
CA ILE A 156 -9.75 5.58 -2.95
C ILE A 156 -8.48 5.01 -2.32
N PRO A 157 -7.28 5.10 -2.94
CA PRO A 157 -6.04 4.70 -2.28
C PRO A 157 -5.79 5.43 -0.95
N CYS A 158 -6.12 6.72 -0.87
CA CYS A 158 -5.99 7.50 0.37
C CYS A 158 -6.78 6.85 1.52
N VAL A 159 -8.05 6.51 1.30
CA VAL A 159 -8.89 5.81 2.28
C VAL A 159 -8.31 4.44 2.62
N CYS A 160 -7.81 3.68 1.64
CA CYS A 160 -7.17 2.40 1.89
C CYS A 160 -5.98 2.54 2.84
N TYR A 161 -5.07 3.51 2.60
CA TYR A 161 -3.91 3.72 3.46
C TYR A 161 -4.28 4.26 4.84
N ALA A 162 -5.33 5.06 4.97
CA ALA A 162 -5.86 5.47 6.27
C ALA A 162 -6.34 4.26 7.10
N LEU A 163 -7.09 3.35 6.48
CA LEU A 163 -7.54 2.11 7.12
C LEU A 163 -6.37 1.18 7.48
N LEU A 164 -5.34 1.11 6.62
CA LEU A 164 -4.11 0.37 6.90
C LEU A 164 -3.32 0.96 8.06
N CYS A 165 -3.30 2.28 8.21
CA CYS A 165 -2.70 2.94 9.37
C CYS A 165 -3.42 2.53 10.67
N LEU A 166 -4.76 2.50 10.67
CA LEU A 166 -5.55 2.00 11.80
C LEU A 166 -5.27 0.52 12.09
N PHE A 167 -5.12 -0.32 11.05
CA PHE A 167 -4.72 -1.71 11.21
C PHE A 167 -3.36 -1.82 11.89
N ALA A 168 -2.35 -1.03 11.48
CA ALA A 168 -1.02 -1.05 12.07
C ALA A 168 -1.04 -0.69 13.57
N PHE A 169 -1.87 0.29 13.98
CA PHE A 169 -2.06 0.61 15.39
C PHE A 169 -2.77 -0.52 16.15
N SER A 170 -3.80 -1.12 15.57
CA SER A 170 -4.51 -2.25 16.19
C SER A 170 -3.60 -3.46 16.37
N ALA A 171 -2.80 -3.78 15.35
CA ALA A 171 -1.81 -4.84 15.41
C ALA A 171 -0.73 -4.58 16.47
N GLY A 172 -0.38 -3.32 16.72
CA GLY A 172 0.56 -2.95 17.77
C GLY A 172 0.06 -3.15 19.19
N ARG A 173 -1.26 -3.17 19.39
CA ARG A 173 -1.93 -3.39 20.68
C ARG A 173 -2.27 -4.85 20.95
N ALA A 174 -2.43 -5.66 19.89
CA ALA A 174 -2.76 -7.07 20.01
C ALA A 174 -1.57 -7.88 20.54
N GLN A 175 -1.87 -8.83 21.43
CA GLN A 175 -0.85 -9.75 21.95
C GLN A 175 -0.37 -10.69 20.83
N THR A 176 0.90 -11.06 20.85
CA THR A 176 1.49 -12.07 19.99
C THR A 176 1.16 -13.44 20.55
N VAL A 177 0.18 -14.11 20.00
CA VAL A 177 -0.34 -15.41 20.48
C VAL A 177 0.76 -16.47 20.45
N ARG A 178 1.55 -16.51 19.38
CA ARG A 178 2.61 -17.52 19.22
C ARG A 178 3.80 -17.35 20.15
N ALA A 179 4.16 -16.13 20.52
CA ALA A 179 5.20 -15.91 21.52
C ALA A 179 4.73 -16.35 22.91
N ALA A 180 3.43 -16.22 23.20
CA ALA A 180 2.85 -16.70 24.45
C ALA A 180 2.79 -18.25 24.50
N GLU A 181 2.44 -18.92 23.40
CA GLU A 181 2.44 -20.39 23.29
C GLU A 181 3.85 -20.97 23.42
N ALA A 182 4.86 -20.36 22.76
CA ALA A 182 6.25 -20.78 22.91
C ALA A 182 6.78 -20.61 24.34
N ALA A 183 6.37 -19.55 25.03
CA ALA A 183 6.77 -19.31 26.42
C ALA A 183 6.07 -20.25 27.43
N SER A 184 4.91 -20.77 27.10
CA SER A 184 4.16 -21.72 27.95
C SER A 184 4.59 -23.19 27.77
N ALA A 185 5.36 -23.48 26.71
CA ALA A 185 5.84 -24.83 26.39
C ALA A 185 7.22 -25.16 27.03
N HIS A 186 7.81 -24.20 27.77
CA HIS A 186 9.03 -24.32 28.58
C HIS A 186 8.72 -24.17 30.06
#